data_c90203835872dda0f0f914035af35e61
#
_entry.id   c90203835872dda0f0f914035af35e61
#
_cell.length_a   1.000
_cell.length_b   1.000
_cell.length_c   1.000
_cell.angle_alpha   90.00
_cell.angle_beta   90.00
_cell.angle_gamma   90.00
#
_symmetry.space_group_name_H-M   'P 1'
#
loop_
_entity.id
_entity.type
_entity.pdbx_description
1 polymer ?
#
loop_
_entity_poly.entity_id
_entity_poly.type
_entity_poly.pdbx_seq_one_letter_code
_entity_poly.pdbx_strand_id
1 'polypeptide(L)'
;MAQELVNRKGTSVQMACSIFSISTTCYLYKPKLRDENIIIADWLLRLTNNQKNWGFGLCFLYLRNIKDFRWNHKRVYRIYRELELNMRIKPKRRLLREKPDALAVPETINECWSMDFMHDQLHSGRSYRLFNVIDDFNREGLGIEVDFSLGAERVVRSLDQIIEWRGKPLSIRCDNGPEYVSKLLYEWAERNGIRLQFIQPGKPEQNAYVERYNRTVRYDWLNQYLFSNISEVQECATKWLWSYNNERPNMAIGGITPKQKLAMAA
;
A
#
# COMPACT_ATOMS: atom_id res chain seq x y z
N MET A 1 27.06 26.81 -21.45
CA MET A 1 27.54 28.14 -21.94
C MET A 1 29.03 28.38 -21.61
N ALA A 2 29.50 28.57 -20.34
CA ALA A 2 30.93 28.78 -20.06
C ALA A 2 31.83 27.64 -20.53
N GLN A 3 31.45 26.36 -20.29
CA GLN A 3 32.18 25.20 -20.79
C GLN A 3 32.20 25.07 -22.32
N GLU A 4 31.13 25.48 -22.97
CA GLU A 4 31.07 25.51 -24.45
C GLU A 4 32.01 26.55 -25.04
N LEU A 5 32.16 27.70 -24.38
CA LEU A 5 33.05 28.74 -24.81
C LEU A 5 34.52 28.33 -24.72
N VAL A 6 34.86 27.60 -23.66
CA VAL A 6 36.21 27.01 -23.50
C VAL A 6 36.46 25.91 -24.54
N ASN A 7 35.49 24.95 -24.69
CA ASN A 7 35.64 23.77 -25.54
C ASN A 7 35.59 24.12 -27.04
N ARG A 8 34.73 25.06 -27.45
CA ARG A 8 34.51 25.38 -28.87
C ARG A 8 35.38 26.52 -29.40
N LYS A 9 35.72 27.51 -28.55
CA LYS A 9 36.44 28.68 -28.97
C LYS A 9 37.88 28.81 -28.40
N GLY A 10 38.35 27.81 -27.65
CA GLY A 10 39.69 27.78 -27.06
C GLY A 10 39.96 28.91 -26.04
N THR A 11 38.89 29.51 -25.50
CA THR A 11 38.99 30.62 -24.52
C THR A 11 39.52 30.09 -23.20
N SER A 12 40.35 30.87 -22.49
CA SER A 12 40.81 30.42 -21.16
C SER A 12 39.66 30.30 -20.16
N VAL A 13 39.75 29.34 -19.24
CA VAL A 13 38.77 29.13 -18.17
C VAL A 13 38.51 30.39 -17.38
N GLN A 14 39.58 31.15 -17.09
CA GLN A 14 39.51 32.41 -16.32
C GLN A 14 38.68 33.48 -17.05
N MET A 15 38.90 33.61 -18.36
CA MET A 15 38.17 34.55 -19.22
C MET A 15 36.68 34.14 -19.36
N ALA A 16 36.40 32.85 -19.56
CA ALA A 16 35.03 32.34 -19.61
C ALA A 16 34.29 32.57 -18.29
N CYS A 17 34.93 32.35 -17.16
CA CYS A 17 34.39 32.62 -15.84
C CYS A 17 34.06 34.08 -15.61
N SER A 18 34.96 35.00 -16.07
CA SER A 18 34.74 36.43 -15.97
C SER A 18 33.52 36.88 -16.80
N ILE A 19 33.39 36.38 -18.05
CA ILE A 19 32.28 36.73 -18.94
C ILE A 19 30.92 36.33 -18.34
N PHE A 20 30.86 35.16 -17.71
CA PHE A 20 29.61 34.65 -17.12
C PHE A 20 29.43 34.95 -15.63
N SER A 21 30.32 35.77 -15.03
CA SER A 21 30.28 36.14 -13.61
C SER A 21 30.20 34.95 -12.66
N ILE A 22 30.90 33.84 -12.96
CA ILE A 22 31.00 32.64 -12.14
C ILE A 22 32.43 32.48 -11.60
N SER A 23 32.57 31.88 -10.43
CA SER A 23 33.89 31.55 -9.90
C SER A 23 34.51 30.35 -10.64
N THR A 24 35.85 30.30 -10.72
CA THR A 24 36.57 29.13 -11.25
C THR A 24 36.27 27.87 -10.48
N THR A 25 36.02 27.97 -9.18
CA THR A 25 35.55 26.84 -8.33
C THR A 25 34.19 26.32 -8.79
N CYS A 26 33.25 27.21 -9.14
CA CYS A 26 31.96 26.85 -9.69
C CYS A 26 32.08 26.18 -11.07
N TYR A 27 32.98 26.70 -11.93
CA TYR A 27 33.26 26.14 -13.25
C TYR A 27 33.86 24.71 -13.17
N LEU A 28 34.79 24.49 -12.25
CA LEU A 28 35.49 23.21 -12.05
C LEU A 28 34.70 22.23 -11.20
N TYR A 29 33.58 22.65 -10.62
CA TYR A 29 32.78 21.79 -9.77
C TYR A 29 32.24 20.59 -10.55
N LYS A 30 32.61 19.38 -10.11
CA LYS A 30 32.06 18.11 -10.56
C LYS A 30 31.21 17.55 -9.44
N PRO A 31 29.93 17.25 -9.68
CA PRO A 31 29.08 16.64 -8.65
C PRO A 31 29.66 15.28 -8.24
N LYS A 32 30.11 15.17 -6.99
CA LYS A 32 30.68 13.93 -6.44
C LYS A 32 29.71 12.73 -6.36
N LEU A 33 28.38 13.02 -6.46
CA LEU A 33 27.32 12.04 -6.25
C LEU A 33 26.53 11.75 -7.54
N ARG A 34 27.12 11.92 -8.72
CA ARG A 34 26.44 11.75 -10.01
C ARG A 34 26.00 10.29 -10.22
N ASP A 35 26.90 9.35 -9.96
CA ASP A 35 26.66 7.91 -10.21
C ASP A 35 25.58 7.37 -9.27
N GLU A 36 25.60 7.74 -8.00
CA GLU A 36 24.57 7.38 -7.04
C GLU A 36 23.20 8.01 -7.37
N ASN A 37 23.17 9.21 -7.98
CA ASN A 37 21.91 9.81 -8.47
C ASN A 37 21.32 8.99 -9.62
N ILE A 38 22.15 8.39 -10.48
CA ILE A 38 21.68 7.51 -11.55
C ILE A 38 21.04 6.25 -10.96
N ILE A 39 21.64 5.68 -9.94
CA ILE A 39 21.07 4.50 -9.24
C ILE A 39 19.73 4.85 -8.59
N ILE A 40 19.63 6.02 -7.93
CA ILE A 40 18.37 6.49 -7.35
C ILE A 40 17.29 6.67 -8.44
N ALA A 41 17.65 7.27 -9.57
CA ALA A 41 16.74 7.50 -10.67
C ALA A 41 16.22 6.18 -11.27
N ASP A 42 17.09 5.21 -11.51
CA ASP A 42 16.73 3.88 -12.01
C ASP A 42 15.76 3.16 -11.07
N TRP A 43 16.04 3.16 -9.77
CA TRP A 43 15.13 2.60 -8.78
C TRP A 43 13.76 3.27 -8.76
N LEU A 44 13.71 4.60 -8.82
CA LEU A 44 12.44 5.33 -8.83
C LEU A 44 11.62 5.03 -10.08
N LEU A 45 12.25 4.97 -11.26
CA LEU A 45 11.60 4.61 -12.51
C LEU A 45 11.04 3.18 -12.47
N ARG A 46 11.83 2.20 -12.00
CA ARG A 46 11.36 0.81 -11.85
C ARG A 46 10.18 0.71 -10.90
N LEU A 47 10.25 1.36 -9.74
CA LEU A 47 9.16 1.32 -8.74
C LEU A 47 7.88 1.93 -9.29
N THR A 48 7.93 3.10 -9.92
CA THR A 48 6.74 3.77 -10.43
C THR A 48 6.15 3.08 -11.65
N ASN A 49 6.95 2.39 -12.46
CA ASN A 49 6.48 1.57 -13.56
C ASN A 49 5.77 0.29 -13.09
N ASN A 50 6.31 -0.37 -12.06
CA ASN A 50 5.74 -1.60 -11.53
C ASN A 50 4.54 -1.32 -10.61
N GLN A 51 4.60 -0.23 -9.86
CA GLN A 51 3.61 0.15 -8.83
C GLN A 51 3.01 1.53 -9.17
N LYS A 52 2.14 1.56 -10.18
CA LYS A 52 1.59 2.81 -10.77
C LYS A 52 0.94 3.76 -9.76
N ASN A 53 0.44 3.23 -8.64
CA ASN A 53 -0.24 4.01 -7.59
C ASN A 53 0.66 4.37 -6.40
N TRP A 54 1.95 4.04 -6.48
CA TRP A 54 2.89 4.44 -5.45
C TRP A 54 3.40 5.86 -5.70
N GLY A 55 3.00 6.78 -4.83
CA GLY A 55 3.59 8.12 -4.81
C GLY A 55 4.95 8.12 -4.11
N PHE A 56 5.62 9.28 -4.14
CA PHE A 56 6.95 9.47 -3.56
C PHE A 56 7.13 8.83 -2.17
N GLY A 57 6.15 9.03 -1.27
CA GLY A 57 6.25 8.51 0.10
C GLY A 57 6.42 7.00 0.18
N LEU A 58 5.66 6.24 -0.60
CA LEU A 58 5.78 4.77 -0.64
C LEU A 58 7.08 4.32 -1.31
N CYS A 59 7.47 4.96 -2.42
CA CYS A 59 8.74 4.68 -3.09
C CYS A 59 9.94 4.92 -2.15
N PHE A 60 9.95 6.04 -1.43
CA PHE A 60 11.01 6.37 -0.49
C PHE A 60 11.08 5.38 0.68
N LEU A 61 9.93 5.03 1.28
CA LEU A 61 9.87 4.07 2.38
C LEU A 61 10.29 2.68 1.94
N TYR A 62 9.91 2.25 0.74
CA TYR A 62 10.37 0.99 0.17
C TYR A 62 11.89 0.96 0.04
N LEU A 63 12.48 1.99 -0.56
CA LEU A 63 13.93 2.10 -0.73
C LEU A 63 14.65 2.10 0.62
N ARG A 64 14.09 2.79 1.63
CA ARG A 64 14.70 2.93 2.94
C ARG A 64 14.52 1.70 3.84
N ASN A 65 13.28 1.17 3.95
CA ASN A 65 12.92 0.17 4.97
C ASN A 65 12.97 -1.27 4.44
N ILE A 66 12.85 -1.47 3.12
CA ILE A 66 12.89 -2.80 2.49
C ILE A 66 14.24 -3.05 1.79
N LYS A 67 14.78 -2.05 1.10
CA LYS A 67 16.07 -2.15 0.40
C LYS A 67 17.27 -1.61 1.21
N ASP A 68 17.01 -1.06 2.40
CA ASP A 68 18.01 -0.50 3.33
C ASP A 68 18.92 0.60 2.74
N PHE A 69 18.45 1.33 1.74
CA PHE A 69 19.18 2.47 1.23
C PHE A 69 19.10 3.66 2.18
N ARG A 70 20.24 4.16 2.66
CA ARG A 70 20.34 5.27 3.61
C ARG A 70 20.36 6.66 2.94
N TRP A 71 19.75 6.78 1.78
CA TRP A 71 19.73 8.05 1.05
C TRP A 71 18.91 9.12 1.77
N ASN A 72 19.37 10.38 1.62
CA ASN A 72 18.67 11.51 2.21
C ASN A 72 17.33 11.76 1.49
N HIS A 73 16.24 11.91 2.25
CA HIS A 73 14.88 12.13 1.76
C HIS A 73 14.80 13.31 0.77
N LYS A 74 15.43 14.47 1.10
CA LYS A 74 15.42 15.66 0.24
C LYS A 74 16.12 15.41 -1.10
N ARG A 75 17.19 14.59 -1.10
CA ARG A 75 17.92 14.21 -2.31
C ARG A 75 17.07 13.31 -3.20
N VAL A 76 16.47 12.26 -2.64
CA VAL A 76 15.61 11.34 -3.40
C VAL A 76 14.38 12.08 -3.95
N TYR A 77 13.78 12.99 -3.15
CA TYR A 77 12.63 13.80 -3.58
C TYR A 77 12.96 14.74 -4.73
N ARG A 78 14.15 15.37 -4.71
CA ARG A 78 14.60 16.22 -5.82
C ARG A 78 14.68 15.41 -7.12
N ILE A 79 15.31 14.22 -7.09
CA ILE A 79 15.43 13.34 -8.28
C ILE A 79 14.06 12.89 -8.75
N TYR A 80 13.15 12.51 -7.83
CA TYR A 80 11.78 12.14 -8.14
C TYR A 80 11.02 13.26 -8.90
N ARG A 81 11.24 14.51 -8.51
CA ARG A 81 10.67 15.66 -9.20
C ARG A 81 11.34 15.95 -10.55
N GLU A 82 12.65 15.83 -10.66
CA GLU A 82 13.39 15.98 -11.90
C GLU A 82 12.96 14.97 -12.96
N LEU A 83 12.53 13.77 -12.53
CA LEU A 83 11.97 12.71 -13.38
C LEU A 83 10.46 12.88 -13.67
N GLU A 84 9.83 13.95 -13.19
CA GLU A 84 8.40 14.25 -13.39
C GLU A 84 7.44 13.13 -12.93
N LEU A 85 7.85 12.32 -11.94
CA LEU A 85 7.07 11.18 -11.42
C LEU A 85 5.92 11.59 -10.49
N ASN A 86 5.67 12.89 -10.32
CA ASN A 86 4.61 13.39 -9.43
C ASN A 86 3.23 12.98 -9.94
N MET A 87 2.48 12.28 -9.08
CA MET A 87 1.09 11.95 -9.37
C MET A 87 0.23 13.21 -9.42
N ARG A 88 -0.68 13.32 -10.39
CA ARG A 88 -1.69 14.39 -10.42
C ARG A 88 -2.66 14.23 -9.27
N ILE A 89 -2.55 15.08 -8.27
CA ILE A 89 -3.50 15.15 -7.16
C ILE A 89 -4.50 16.27 -7.48
N LYS A 90 -5.76 15.91 -7.74
CA LYS A 90 -6.83 16.91 -7.80
C LYS A 90 -7.19 17.30 -6.36
N PRO A 91 -7.04 18.58 -5.95
CA PRO A 91 -7.44 19.02 -4.64
C PRO A 91 -8.96 18.85 -4.49
N LYS A 92 -9.39 18.03 -3.55
CA LYS A 92 -10.80 17.91 -3.17
C LYS A 92 -11.08 18.90 -2.05
N ARG A 93 -12.15 19.70 -2.17
CA ARG A 93 -12.67 20.46 -1.03
C ARG A 93 -13.08 19.47 0.05
N ARG A 94 -12.41 19.52 1.20
CA ARG A 94 -12.78 18.72 2.37
C ARG A 94 -13.95 19.42 3.04
N LEU A 95 -15.07 18.70 3.17
CA LEU A 95 -16.10 19.08 4.13
C LEU A 95 -15.53 18.93 5.54
N LEU A 96 -15.67 19.97 6.37
CA LEU A 96 -15.39 19.87 7.80
C LEU A 96 -16.42 18.91 8.40
N ARG A 97 -15.99 17.73 8.80
CA ARG A 97 -16.78 16.76 9.57
C ARG A 97 -16.16 16.66 10.95
N GLU A 98 -16.98 16.43 11.96
CA GLU A 98 -16.49 16.03 13.28
C GLU A 98 -15.58 14.81 13.10
N LYS A 99 -14.46 14.79 13.82
CA LYS A 99 -13.57 13.63 13.78
C LYS A 99 -14.27 12.50 14.54
N PRO A 100 -14.47 11.35 13.91
CA PRO A 100 -14.99 10.19 14.63
C PRO A 100 -14.00 9.78 15.73
N ASP A 101 -14.51 9.12 16.75
CA ASP A 101 -13.68 8.54 17.80
C ASP A 101 -12.62 7.65 17.19
N ALA A 102 -11.39 7.78 17.70
CA ALA A 102 -10.29 6.97 17.19
C ALA A 102 -10.56 5.49 17.50
N LEU A 103 -10.47 4.66 16.46
CA LEU A 103 -10.56 3.21 16.66
C LEU A 103 -9.39 2.75 17.54
N ALA A 104 -9.69 2.00 18.59
CA ALA A 104 -8.64 1.38 19.40
C ALA A 104 -7.78 0.48 18.50
N VAL A 105 -6.46 0.71 18.53
CA VAL A 105 -5.50 -0.15 17.82
C VAL A 105 -5.22 -1.33 18.73
N PRO A 106 -5.41 -2.58 18.27
CA PRO A 106 -5.03 -3.76 19.02
C PRO A 106 -3.54 -3.72 19.39
N GLU A 107 -3.18 -4.25 20.56
CA GLU A 107 -1.80 -4.24 21.06
C GLU A 107 -1.03 -5.47 20.62
N THR A 108 -1.74 -6.56 20.31
CA THR A 108 -1.13 -7.85 19.96
C THR A 108 -1.71 -8.44 18.69
N ILE A 109 -0.97 -9.40 18.13
CA ILE A 109 -1.38 -10.18 16.96
C ILE A 109 -2.60 -11.03 17.33
N ASN A 110 -3.53 -11.21 16.38
CA ASN A 110 -4.74 -12.00 16.57
C ASN A 110 -5.67 -11.50 17.70
N GLU A 111 -5.50 -10.26 18.16
CA GLU A 111 -6.44 -9.67 19.10
C GLU A 111 -7.77 -9.34 18.43
N CYS A 112 -7.71 -8.69 17.27
CA CYS A 112 -8.90 -8.37 16.48
C CYS A 112 -8.60 -8.49 14.99
N TRP A 113 -9.40 -9.28 14.29
CA TRP A 113 -9.45 -9.26 12.84
C TRP A 113 -10.62 -8.41 12.37
N SER A 114 -10.46 -7.75 11.23
CA SER A 114 -11.55 -7.09 10.52
C SER A 114 -11.80 -7.76 9.19
N MET A 115 -13.08 -7.94 8.85
CA MET A 115 -13.48 -8.53 7.58
C MET A 115 -14.53 -7.69 6.87
N ASP A 116 -14.51 -7.71 5.53
CA ASP A 116 -15.46 -6.97 4.71
C ASP A 116 -15.51 -7.53 3.28
N PHE A 117 -16.63 -7.26 2.59
CA PHE A 117 -16.83 -7.62 1.20
C PHE A 117 -16.57 -6.46 0.25
N MET A 118 -16.01 -6.80 -0.90
CA MET A 118 -15.94 -5.92 -2.06
C MET A 118 -16.69 -6.55 -3.24
N HIS A 119 -17.11 -5.71 -4.19
CA HIS A 119 -17.76 -6.13 -5.43
C HIS A 119 -17.00 -5.57 -6.62
N ASP A 120 -16.91 -6.36 -7.69
CA ASP A 120 -16.40 -5.95 -8.98
C ASP A 120 -17.04 -6.78 -10.12
N GLN A 121 -16.64 -6.54 -11.36
CA GLN A 121 -17.19 -7.20 -12.54
C GLN A 121 -16.09 -7.70 -13.46
N LEU A 122 -16.29 -8.88 -14.03
CA LEU A 122 -15.48 -9.39 -15.13
C LEU A 122 -15.72 -8.57 -16.41
N HIS A 123 -14.84 -8.71 -17.39
CA HIS A 123 -15.00 -8.10 -18.72
C HIS A 123 -16.37 -8.43 -19.35
N SER A 124 -16.90 -9.62 -19.09
CA SER A 124 -18.23 -10.05 -19.53
C SER A 124 -19.40 -9.33 -18.85
N GLY A 125 -19.16 -8.46 -17.88
CA GLY A 125 -20.18 -7.80 -17.06
C GLY A 125 -20.69 -8.66 -15.90
N ARG A 126 -20.24 -9.91 -15.75
CA ARG A 126 -20.64 -10.76 -14.64
C ARG A 126 -20.01 -10.28 -13.33
N SER A 127 -20.84 -9.95 -12.35
CA SER A 127 -20.40 -9.49 -11.04
C SER A 127 -19.78 -10.64 -10.23
N TYR A 128 -18.75 -10.30 -9.45
CA TYR A 128 -18.13 -11.19 -8.45
C TYR A 128 -17.86 -10.42 -7.15
N ARG A 129 -17.57 -11.16 -6.10
CA ARG A 129 -17.29 -10.62 -4.79
C ARG A 129 -15.89 -11.02 -4.33
N LEU A 130 -15.29 -10.17 -3.50
CA LEU A 130 -14.07 -10.48 -2.77
C LEU A 130 -14.41 -10.43 -1.28
N PHE A 131 -14.00 -11.44 -0.53
CA PHE A 131 -14.02 -11.46 0.92
C PHE A 131 -12.62 -11.20 1.44
N ASN A 132 -12.44 -10.11 2.15
CA ASN A 132 -11.17 -9.65 2.66
C ASN A 132 -11.12 -9.79 4.18
N VAL A 133 -10.01 -10.32 4.69
CA VAL A 133 -9.74 -10.44 6.13
C VAL A 133 -8.36 -9.85 6.43
N ILE A 134 -8.28 -9.01 7.45
CA ILE A 134 -7.02 -8.39 7.90
C ILE A 134 -6.85 -8.53 9.42
N ASP A 135 -5.61 -8.55 9.88
CA ASP A 135 -5.28 -8.36 11.29
C ASP A 135 -5.14 -6.86 11.59
N ASP A 136 -5.92 -6.37 12.55
CA ASP A 136 -5.97 -4.96 12.91
C ASP A 136 -4.70 -4.46 13.61
N PHE A 137 -3.88 -5.33 14.19
CA PHE A 137 -2.63 -4.95 14.85
C PHE A 137 -1.55 -4.53 13.85
N ASN A 138 -1.21 -5.44 12.92
CA ASN A 138 -0.10 -5.23 11.98
C ASN A 138 -0.55 -4.85 10.57
N ARG A 139 -1.87 -4.73 10.32
CA ARG A 139 -2.47 -4.44 9.01
C ARG A 139 -2.19 -5.52 7.96
N GLU A 140 -1.85 -6.72 8.37
CA GLU A 140 -1.61 -7.84 7.47
C GLU A 140 -2.90 -8.29 6.80
N GLY A 141 -2.88 -8.44 5.48
CA GLY A 141 -3.93 -9.13 4.77
C GLY A 141 -3.82 -10.63 5.04
N LEU A 142 -4.83 -11.21 5.67
CA LEU A 142 -4.85 -12.62 6.04
C LEU A 142 -5.42 -13.49 4.94
N GLY A 143 -6.37 -12.96 4.16
CA GLY A 143 -6.98 -13.67 3.05
C GLY A 143 -7.75 -12.74 2.12
N ILE A 144 -7.81 -13.13 0.85
CA ILE A 144 -8.72 -12.58 -0.16
C ILE A 144 -9.34 -13.78 -0.87
N GLU A 145 -10.59 -14.08 -0.59
CA GLU A 145 -11.36 -15.12 -1.29
C GLU A 145 -12.21 -14.46 -2.37
N VAL A 146 -12.18 -15.00 -3.59
CA VAL A 146 -12.92 -14.45 -4.73
C VAL A 146 -13.90 -15.49 -5.24
N ASP A 147 -15.18 -15.11 -5.35
CA ASP A 147 -16.19 -15.98 -5.97
C ASP A 147 -17.37 -15.14 -6.50
N PHE A 148 -18.21 -15.75 -7.32
CA PHE A 148 -19.48 -15.16 -7.76
C PHE A 148 -20.49 -15.06 -6.62
N SER A 149 -20.44 -16.00 -5.68
CA SER A 149 -21.30 -16.05 -4.49
C SER A 149 -20.47 -16.45 -3.26
N LEU A 150 -20.47 -15.59 -2.26
CA LEU A 150 -19.75 -15.78 -1.00
C LEU A 150 -20.77 -15.78 0.15
N GLY A 151 -21.49 -16.89 0.31
CA GLY A 151 -22.39 -17.09 1.44
C GLY A 151 -21.65 -17.45 2.74
N ALA A 152 -22.39 -17.56 3.85
CA ALA A 152 -21.83 -17.82 5.18
C ALA A 152 -20.95 -19.08 5.25
N GLU A 153 -21.28 -20.14 4.51
CA GLU A 153 -20.45 -21.36 4.46
C GLU A 153 -19.05 -21.10 3.90
N ARG A 154 -18.96 -20.27 2.85
CA ARG A 154 -17.68 -19.90 2.25
C ARG A 154 -16.87 -18.99 3.17
N VAL A 155 -17.55 -18.07 3.87
CA VAL A 155 -16.92 -17.23 4.89
C VAL A 155 -16.30 -18.06 5.99
N VAL A 156 -17.06 -19.01 6.57
CA VAL A 156 -16.58 -19.94 7.60
C VAL A 156 -15.39 -20.75 7.11
N ARG A 157 -15.49 -21.36 5.91
CA ARG A 157 -14.38 -22.12 5.32
C ARG A 157 -13.12 -21.26 5.14
N SER A 158 -13.25 -20.04 4.66
CA SER A 158 -12.12 -19.14 4.48
C SER A 158 -11.48 -18.77 5.83
N LEU A 159 -12.30 -18.52 6.85
CA LEU A 159 -11.82 -18.24 8.21
C LEU A 159 -11.10 -19.45 8.83
N ASP A 160 -11.62 -20.67 8.66
CA ASP A 160 -10.96 -21.89 9.11
C ASP A 160 -9.57 -22.05 8.47
N GLN A 161 -9.47 -21.85 7.15
CA GLN A 161 -8.18 -21.89 6.45
C GLN A 161 -7.19 -20.85 6.99
N ILE A 162 -7.66 -19.65 7.29
CA ILE A 162 -6.78 -18.60 7.87
C ILE A 162 -6.33 -19.00 9.27
N ILE A 163 -7.22 -19.56 10.10
CA ILE A 163 -6.90 -20.01 11.47
C ILE A 163 -5.85 -21.13 11.47
N GLU A 164 -5.88 -22.05 10.51
CA GLU A 164 -4.93 -23.16 10.42
C GLU A 164 -3.47 -22.68 10.32
N TRP A 165 -3.21 -21.61 9.56
CA TRP A 165 -1.84 -21.13 9.36
C TRP A 165 -1.46 -19.90 10.21
N ARG A 166 -2.45 -19.17 10.73
CA ARG A 166 -2.22 -17.91 11.44
C ARG A 166 -2.51 -17.99 12.93
N GLY A 167 -3.25 -18.97 13.35
CA GLY A 167 -3.82 -19.04 14.69
C GLY A 167 -5.15 -18.29 14.78
N LYS A 168 -5.77 -18.40 15.94
CA LYS A 168 -7.14 -17.98 16.20
C LYS A 168 -7.19 -16.56 16.77
N PRO A 169 -8.08 -15.66 16.26
CA PRO A 169 -8.27 -14.35 16.84
C PRO A 169 -9.13 -14.39 18.11
N LEU A 170 -8.98 -13.39 18.97
CA LEU A 170 -9.89 -13.20 20.12
C LEU A 170 -11.23 -12.61 19.67
N SER A 171 -11.22 -11.80 18.63
CA SER A 171 -12.45 -11.19 18.10
C SER A 171 -12.34 -10.93 16.59
N ILE A 172 -13.50 -10.89 15.93
CA ILE A 172 -13.63 -10.53 14.53
C ILE A 172 -14.64 -9.41 14.41
N ARG A 173 -14.26 -8.32 13.74
CA ARG A 173 -15.11 -7.18 13.45
C ARG A 173 -15.65 -7.26 12.03
N CYS A 174 -16.96 -7.03 11.88
CA CYS A 174 -17.65 -7.03 10.60
C CYS A 174 -18.82 -6.04 10.60
N ASP A 175 -19.35 -5.78 9.43
CA ASP A 175 -20.61 -5.06 9.26
C ASP A 175 -21.82 -5.97 9.58
N ASN A 176 -23.05 -5.42 9.43
CA ASN A 176 -24.29 -6.14 9.65
C ASN A 176 -24.83 -6.79 8.36
N GLY A 177 -23.98 -7.17 7.44
CA GLY A 177 -24.38 -7.87 6.21
C GLY A 177 -25.07 -9.23 6.50
N PRO A 178 -26.00 -9.67 5.64
CA PRO A 178 -26.75 -10.91 5.87
C PRO A 178 -25.86 -12.15 5.96
N GLU A 179 -24.70 -12.15 5.32
CA GLU A 179 -23.72 -13.22 5.38
C GLU A 179 -23.07 -13.31 6.76
N TYR A 180 -22.92 -12.19 7.44
CA TYR A 180 -22.32 -12.12 8.78
C TYR A 180 -23.36 -12.33 9.90
N VAL A 181 -24.61 -11.90 9.66
CA VAL A 181 -25.72 -12.13 10.59
C VAL A 181 -26.38 -13.49 10.29
N SER A 182 -25.55 -14.54 10.23
CA SER A 182 -26.02 -15.90 9.95
C SER A 182 -25.83 -16.80 11.15
N LYS A 183 -26.80 -17.69 11.39
CA LYS A 183 -26.72 -18.70 12.47
C LYS A 183 -25.43 -19.53 12.37
N LEU A 184 -25.03 -19.87 11.14
CA LEU A 184 -23.82 -20.66 10.88
C LEU A 184 -22.55 -19.95 11.38
N LEU A 185 -22.41 -18.68 11.12
CA LEU A 185 -21.23 -17.91 11.56
C LEU A 185 -21.22 -17.70 13.07
N TYR A 186 -22.40 -17.49 13.69
CA TYR A 186 -22.51 -17.40 15.14
C TYR A 186 -22.10 -18.70 15.83
N GLU A 187 -22.65 -19.86 15.41
CA GLU A 187 -22.32 -21.16 15.96
C GLU A 187 -20.84 -21.53 15.75
N TRP A 188 -20.27 -21.13 14.60
CA TRP A 188 -18.85 -21.29 14.32
C TRP A 188 -17.99 -20.47 15.26
N ALA A 189 -18.33 -19.20 15.45
CA ALA A 189 -17.60 -18.30 16.34
C ALA A 189 -17.65 -18.78 17.80
N GLU A 190 -18.82 -19.21 18.27
CA GLU A 190 -18.99 -19.76 19.61
C GLU A 190 -18.15 -21.03 19.83
N ARG A 191 -18.18 -21.97 18.88
CA ARG A 191 -17.36 -23.20 18.94
C ARG A 191 -15.87 -22.90 18.99
N ASN A 192 -15.42 -21.82 18.32
CA ASN A 192 -14.04 -21.40 18.31
C ASN A 192 -13.67 -20.47 19.48
N GLY A 193 -14.62 -20.02 20.29
CA GLY A 193 -14.42 -19.05 21.34
C GLY A 193 -14.02 -17.67 20.81
N ILE A 194 -14.51 -17.29 19.62
CA ILE A 194 -14.23 -16.02 18.95
C ILE A 194 -15.41 -15.07 19.15
N ARG A 195 -15.14 -13.84 19.59
CA ARG A 195 -16.19 -12.83 19.77
C ARG A 195 -16.45 -12.09 18.47
N LEU A 196 -17.66 -12.14 17.93
CA LEU A 196 -18.10 -11.31 16.81
C LEU A 196 -18.42 -9.90 17.29
N GLN A 197 -17.84 -8.88 16.65
CA GLN A 197 -18.05 -7.46 16.92
C GLN A 197 -18.72 -6.81 15.72
N PHE A 198 -20.04 -6.61 15.79
CA PHE A 198 -20.77 -5.92 14.75
C PHE A 198 -20.64 -4.41 14.91
N ILE A 199 -20.40 -3.71 13.80
CA ILE A 199 -20.39 -2.24 13.80
C ILE A 199 -21.78 -1.69 14.02
N GLN A 200 -21.88 -0.53 14.65
CA GLN A 200 -23.15 0.14 14.83
C GLN A 200 -23.66 0.65 13.48
N PRO A 201 -24.99 0.55 13.21
CA PRO A 201 -25.58 1.12 12.02
C PRO A 201 -25.23 2.61 11.86
N GLY A 202 -24.77 3.01 10.68
CA GLY A 202 -24.38 4.38 10.37
C GLY A 202 -23.00 4.81 10.89
N LYS A 203 -22.21 3.90 11.47
CA LYS A 203 -20.83 4.17 11.93
C LYS A 203 -19.78 3.35 11.18
N PRO A 204 -19.58 3.59 9.88
CA PRO A 204 -18.60 2.85 9.08
C PRO A 204 -17.15 3.02 9.61
N GLU A 205 -16.86 4.13 10.29
CA GLU A 205 -15.56 4.38 10.91
C GLU A 205 -15.12 3.27 11.88
N GLN A 206 -16.07 2.52 12.44
CA GLN A 206 -15.77 1.38 13.31
C GLN A 206 -15.13 0.20 12.56
N ASN A 207 -15.20 0.15 11.21
CA ASN A 207 -14.52 -0.85 10.37
C ASN A 207 -13.42 -0.21 9.48
N ALA A 208 -12.88 0.94 9.89
CA ALA A 208 -11.99 1.77 9.08
C ALA A 208 -10.71 1.06 8.61
N TYR A 209 -10.24 0.03 9.31
CA TYR A 209 -9.01 -0.66 8.93
C TYR A 209 -9.19 -1.51 7.67
N VAL A 210 -10.22 -2.35 7.62
CA VAL A 210 -10.52 -3.15 6.43
C VAL A 210 -11.06 -2.27 5.30
N GLU A 211 -11.80 -1.20 5.57
CA GLU A 211 -12.20 -0.23 4.54
C GLU A 211 -10.98 0.43 3.89
N ARG A 212 -9.97 0.81 4.68
CA ARG A 212 -8.71 1.33 4.17
C ARG A 212 -7.95 0.28 3.35
N TYR A 213 -7.95 -0.97 3.78
CA TYR A 213 -7.38 -2.09 3.05
C TYR A 213 -8.11 -2.30 1.73
N ASN A 214 -9.44 -2.37 1.72
CA ASN A 214 -10.29 -2.50 0.54
C ASN A 214 -10.04 -1.39 -0.47
N ARG A 215 -9.87 -0.16 0.02
CA ARG A 215 -9.48 0.95 -0.84
C ARG A 215 -8.12 0.70 -1.50
N THR A 216 -7.16 0.13 -0.78
CA THR A 216 -5.85 -0.21 -1.35
C THR A 216 -5.99 -1.33 -2.40
N VAL A 217 -6.73 -2.40 -2.09
CA VAL A 217 -7.09 -3.47 -3.03
C VAL A 217 -7.67 -2.89 -4.33
N ARG A 218 -8.66 -1.99 -4.20
CA ARG A 218 -9.34 -1.35 -5.34
C ARG A 218 -8.37 -0.58 -6.23
N TYR A 219 -7.50 0.25 -5.65
CA TYR A 219 -6.65 1.13 -6.43
C TYR A 219 -5.34 0.50 -6.87
N ASP A 220 -4.76 -0.40 -6.09
CA ASP A 220 -3.45 -0.98 -6.40
C ASP A 220 -3.53 -2.04 -7.50
N TRP A 221 -4.65 -2.77 -7.64
CA TRP A 221 -4.76 -3.79 -8.67
C TRP A 221 -6.15 -3.92 -9.33
N LEU A 222 -7.28 -3.97 -8.62
CA LEU A 222 -8.59 -4.19 -9.25
C LEU A 222 -8.88 -3.19 -10.38
N ASN A 223 -8.68 -1.90 -10.13
CA ASN A 223 -8.91 -0.86 -11.13
C ASN A 223 -7.86 -0.79 -12.24
N GLN A 224 -6.83 -1.65 -12.20
CA GLN A 224 -5.77 -1.64 -13.22
C GLN A 224 -5.93 -2.73 -14.26
N TYR A 225 -6.79 -3.72 -14.00
CA TYR A 225 -6.95 -4.89 -14.87
C TYR A 225 -8.41 -5.13 -15.19
N LEU A 226 -8.66 -5.68 -16.39
CA LEU A 226 -9.93 -6.25 -16.80
C LEU A 226 -9.75 -7.76 -16.85
N PHE A 227 -10.46 -8.48 -16.01
CA PHE A 227 -10.35 -9.92 -15.88
C PHE A 227 -11.35 -10.64 -16.76
N SER A 228 -10.92 -11.71 -17.42
CA SER A 228 -11.76 -12.53 -18.28
C SER A 228 -12.52 -13.61 -17.50
N ASN A 229 -11.92 -14.13 -16.44
CA ASN A 229 -12.50 -15.18 -15.60
C ASN A 229 -12.12 -15.03 -14.14
N ILE A 230 -12.82 -15.73 -13.27
CA ILE A 230 -12.66 -15.62 -11.81
C ILE A 230 -11.34 -16.18 -11.32
N SER A 231 -10.79 -17.18 -11.99
CA SER A 231 -9.50 -17.78 -11.61
C SER A 231 -8.35 -16.79 -11.78
N GLU A 232 -8.38 -15.96 -12.84
CA GLU A 232 -7.42 -14.87 -13.01
C GLU A 232 -7.51 -13.85 -11.87
N VAL A 233 -8.73 -13.51 -11.43
CA VAL A 233 -8.93 -12.61 -10.29
C VAL A 233 -8.31 -13.18 -9.03
N GLN A 234 -8.58 -14.47 -8.73
CA GLN A 234 -8.04 -15.12 -7.52
C GLN A 234 -6.51 -15.24 -7.58
N GLU A 235 -5.94 -15.58 -8.71
CA GLU A 235 -4.48 -15.64 -8.88
C GLU A 235 -3.82 -14.28 -8.67
N CYS A 236 -4.42 -13.23 -9.24
CA CYS A 236 -3.95 -11.87 -9.07
C CYS A 236 -4.08 -11.39 -7.62
N ALA A 237 -5.19 -11.72 -6.95
CA ALA A 237 -5.43 -11.45 -5.55
C ALA A 237 -4.36 -12.09 -4.65
N THR A 238 -4.01 -13.35 -4.91
CA THR A 238 -2.98 -14.09 -4.15
C THR A 238 -1.59 -13.46 -4.32
N LYS A 239 -1.21 -13.13 -5.55
CA LYS A 239 0.08 -12.46 -5.85
C LYS A 239 0.14 -11.07 -5.19
N TRP A 240 -0.95 -10.32 -5.30
CA TRP A 240 -1.03 -8.99 -4.71
C TRP A 240 -0.99 -9.04 -3.18
N LEU A 241 -1.69 -9.97 -2.56
CA LEU A 241 -1.71 -10.18 -1.11
C LEU A 241 -0.29 -10.44 -0.57
N TRP A 242 0.47 -11.26 -1.29
CA TRP A 242 1.87 -11.52 -0.95
C TRP A 242 2.70 -10.23 -1.01
N SER A 243 2.61 -9.46 -2.12
CA SER A 243 3.34 -8.20 -2.27
C SER A 243 2.90 -7.16 -1.24
N TYR A 244 1.60 -7.09 -0.92
CA TYR A 244 1.08 -6.21 0.11
C TYR A 244 1.70 -6.50 1.48
N ASN A 245 1.77 -7.76 1.87
CA ASN A 245 2.29 -8.16 3.17
C ASN A 245 3.82 -8.05 3.27
N ASN A 246 4.55 -8.36 2.20
CA ASN A 246 6.01 -8.50 2.24
C ASN A 246 6.76 -7.28 1.69
N GLU A 247 6.19 -6.55 0.74
CA GLU A 247 6.92 -5.51 0.00
C GLU A 247 6.31 -4.10 0.15
N ARG A 248 5.00 -4.01 0.41
CA ARG A 248 4.34 -2.71 0.45
C ARG A 248 4.49 -2.03 1.80
N PRO A 249 5.17 -0.86 1.87
CA PRO A 249 5.22 -0.08 3.11
C PRO A 249 3.84 0.40 3.52
N ASN A 250 3.50 0.32 4.79
CA ASN A 250 2.24 0.81 5.33
C ASN A 250 2.49 1.99 6.28
N MET A 251 1.98 3.16 5.90
CA MET A 251 2.16 4.41 6.65
C MET A 251 1.57 4.35 8.06
N ALA A 252 0.51 3.56 8.26
CA ALA A 252 -0.17 3.46 9.56
C ALA A 252 0.64 2.69 10.62
N ILE A 253 1.63 1.90 10.19
CA ILE A 253 2.52 1.14 11.06
C ILE A 253 3.99 1.60 10.96
N GLY A 254 4.19 2.90 10.71
CA GLY A 254 5.54 3.49 10.67
C GLY A 254 6.29 3.31 9.34
N GLY A 255 5.59 2.96 8.25
CA GLY A 255 6.19 2.83 6.92
C GLY A 255 6.98 1.54 6.69
N ILE A 256 6.81 0.56 7.55
CA ILE A 256 7.31 -0.82 7.39
C ILE A 256 6.22 -1.70 6.77
N THR A 257 6.57 -2.92 6.36
CA THR A 257 5.58 -3.87 5.85
C THR A 257 4.83 -4.56 6.99
N PRO A 258 3.61 -5.09 6.76
CA PRO A 258 2.91 -5.94 7.71
C PRO A 258 3.77 -7.10 8.24
N LYS A 259 4.55 -7.74 7.36
CA LYS A 259 5.46 -8.84 7.72
C LYS A 259 6.61 -8.40 8.63
N GLN A 260 7.19 -7.21 8.37
CA GLN A 260 8.21 -6.65 9.26
C GLN A 260 7.62 -6.32 10.64
N LYS A 261 6.41 -5.76 10.69
CA LYS A 261 5.73 -5.48 11.97
C LYS A 261 5.46 -6.77 12.74
N LEU A 262 5.08 -7.85 12.04
CA LEU A 262 4.88 -9.17 12.62
C LEU A 262 6.17 -9.69 13.27
N ALA A 263 7.28 -9.63 12.53
CA ALA A 263 8.58 -10.10 13.01
C ALA A 263 9.11 -9.32 14.22
N MET A 264 8.66 -8.08 14.42
CA MET A 264 9.00 -7.27 15.60
C MET A 264 8.17 -7.63 16.85
N ALA A 265 7.05 -8.31 16.66
CA ALA A 265 6.12 -8.68 17.73
C ALA A 265 6.28 -10.15 18.18
N ALA A 266 7.02 -10.95 17.40
CA ALA A 266 7.41 -12.31 17.72
C ALA A 266 8.67 -12.36 18.58
#